data_40e869dbb4040664755ed09e376d4caf
#
_entry.id   40e869dbb4040664755ed09e376d4caf
#
_cell.length_a   1.000
_cell.length_b   1.000
_cell.length_c   1.000
_cell.angle_alpha   90.00
_cell.angle_beta   90.00
_cell.angle_gamma   90.00
#
_symmetry.space_group_name_H-M   'P 1'
#
loop_
_entity.id
_entity.type
_entity.pdbx_description
1 polymer ?
#
loop_
_entity_poly.entity_id
_entity_poly.type
_entity_poly.pdbx_seq_one_letter_code
_entity_poly.pdbx_strand_id
1 'polypeptide(L)'
;MAEDGSTLTFTLRDGITWHDGESITAEEIQWNIEYSLKTTVLNSVFRSTFEAIEGADKYAAGEAEHISGIAVDGNKITLTFSKVAPDALLTFTQFAPLPKKHLEDIDPVSLQQASYFQSPIGSGPFKVEEVQMGSYTILAPFENYYGGTASYKIHLNPSAGDSDPNFVTNVKAGQLDYAYTKNIADIQALEGVAGITIDKVDVRYTRLLYVNKFNRADGSKSPLADPKVRQAIAYAIDMQAICDGVMNGSGVPANSLTPDGADKVDGLNNYDYNPEKAKSLLAEAGWDSNTELKVVYYYTDQATQDLMAVLQQYLAEVGVKMNATLVEGDLATILWKAPEDPVNGPSAVDWDMCYAANAALSMHEYYDRYQTGYSINSHTPGDAELDKLIAATNASVDPEVQKQEFFEIQKYENENLFVIPLYYQPIYLVHSDRVSGIEKVGNPQFNYNWNIQNWTVK
;
A
#
# COMPACT_ATOMS: atom_id res chain seq x y z
N MET A 1 21.37 -10.30 -8.08
CA MET A 1 21.29 -10.88 -6.73
C MET A 1 22.09 -12.17 -6.73
N ALA A 2 22.95 -12.36 -5.75
CA ALA A 2 23.58 -13.65 -5.50
C ALA A 2 22.52 -14.69 -5.07
N GLU A 3 22.75 -15.99 -5.34
CA GLU A 3 21.79 -17.06 -5.01
C GLU A 3 21.49 -17.18 -3.52
N ASP A 4 22.48 -16.86 -2.69
CA ASP A 4 22.35 -16.86 -1.23
C ASP A 4 21.77 -15.56 -0.66
N GLY A 5 21.42 -14.60 -1.51
CA GLY A 5 20.89 -13.29 -1.12
C GLY A 5 21.88 -12.36 -0.45
N SER A 6 23.16 -12.74 -0.33
CA SER A 6 24.18 -11.95 0.41
C SER A 6 24.57 -10.66 -0.29
N THR A 7 24.44 -10.60 -1.61
CA THR A 7 24.83 -9.42 -2.39
C THR A 7 23.90 -9.13 -3.55
N LEU A 8 23.70 -7.85 -3.84
CA LEU A 8 23.05 -7.36 -5.06
C LEU A 8 24.00 -6.44 -5.80
N THR A 9 24.26 -6.74 -7.07
CA THR A 9 25.09 -5.89 -7.94
C THR A 9 24.28 -5.42 -9.14
N PHE A 10 24.37 -4.14 -9.46
CA PHE A 10 23.82 -3.57 -10.67
C PHE A 10 24.76 -2.52 -11.25
N THR A 11 24.58 -2.23 -12.53
CA THR A 11 25.41 -1.30 -13.27
C THR A 11 24.53 -0.23 -13.90
N LEU A 12 24.86 1.03 -13.67
CA LEU A 12 24.17 2.13 -14.33
C LEU A 12 24.48 2.12 -15.83
N ARG A 13 23.50 2.50 -16.63
CA ARG A 13 23.69 2.72 -18.06
C ARG A 13 24.63 3.90 -18.28
N ASP A 14 25.45 3.81 -19.31
CA ASP A 14 26.30 4.94 -19.73
C ASP A 14 25.44 6.08 -20.30
N GLY A 15 25.83 7.30 -20.03
CA GLY A 15 25.25 8.51 -20.62
C GLY A 15 23.87 8.88 -20.14
N ILE A 16 23.39 8.30 -19.01
CA ILE A 16 22.12 8.72 -18.38
C ILE A 16 22.31 10.06 -17.66
N THR A 17 21.30 10.92 -17.80
CA THR A 17 21.33 12.26 -17.21
C THR A 17 20.01 12.60 -16.52
N TRP A 18 20.09 13.52 -15.60
CA TRP A 18 18.93 14.25 -15.10
C TRP A 18 18.33 15.16 -16.18
N HIS A 19 17.14 15.67 -15.97
CA HIS A 19 16.46 16.59 -16.90
C HIS A 19 17.21 17.92 -17.09
N ASP A 20 18.08 18.31 -16.18
CA ASP A 20 18.94 19.49 -16.29
C ASP A 20 20.26 19.22 -17.03
N GLY A 21 20.47 17.97 -17.47
CA GLY A 21 21.66 17.54 -18.26
C GLY A 21 22.84 17.06 -17.40
N GLU A 22 22.77 17.13 -16.07
CA GLU A 22 23.81 16.57 -15.20
C GLU A 22 23.81 15.03 -15.28
N SER A 23 24.98 14.42 -15.22
CA SER A 23 25.13 12.96 -15.28
C SER A 23 24.66 12.31 -13.97
N ILE A 24 23.99 11.17 -14.09
CA ILE A 24 23.64 10.34 -12.93
C ILE A 24 24.80 9.39 -12.68
N THR A 25 25.34 9.38 -11.45
CA THR A 25 26.49 8.57 -11.07
C THR A 25 26.13 7.51 -10.02
N ALA A 26 26.99 6.51 -9.88
CA ALA A 26 26.82 5.47 -8.88
C ALA A 26 26.97 6.00 -7.44
N GLU A 27 27.84 6.98 -7.23
CA GLU A 27 28.00 7.67 -5.96
C GLU A 27 26.73 8.44 -5.58
N GLU A 28 26.02 8.98 -6.58
CA GLU A 28 24.74 9.65 -6.33
C GLU A 28 23.66 8.66 -5.91
N ILE A 29 23.64 7.43 -6.45
CA ILE A 29 22.75 6.37 -5.99
C ILE A 29 23.10 5.93 -4.57
N GLN A 30 24.38 5.80 -4.22
CA GLN A 30 24.80 5.58 -2.83
C GLN A 30 24.24 6.68 -1.93
N TRP A 31 24.45 7.95 -2.29
CA TRP A 31 23.89 9.07 -1.53
C TRP A 31 22.37 8.97 -1.36
N ASN A 32 21.64 8.58 -2.42
CA ASN A 32 20.19 8.43 -2.35
C ASN A 32 19.76 7.39 -1.33
N ILE A 33 20.42 6.23 -1.26
CA ILE A 33 20.14 5.20 -0.26
C ILE A 33 20.39 5.76 1.15
N GLU A 34 21.54 6.37 1.36
CA GLU A 34 21.96 6.96 2.63
C GLU A 34 21.04 8.10 3.07
N TYR A 35 20.71 9.02 2.17
CA TYR A 35 19.80 10.13 2.44
C TYR A 35 18.38 9.65 2.77
N SER A 36 17.88 8.67 2.02
CA SER A 36 16.54 8.12 2.21
C SER A 36 16.33 7.49 3.60
N LEU A 37 17.34 6.82 4.15
CA LEU A 37 17.26 6.25 5.51
C LEU A 37 17.10 7.31 6.61
N LYS A 38 17.48 8.55 6.35
CA LYS A 38 17.31 9.68 7.29
C LYS A 38 15.96 10.37 7.14
N THR A 39 15.17 10.05 6.10
CA THR A 39 13.84 10.64 5.91
C THR A 39 12.80 9.97 6.80
N THR A 40 11.73 10.70 7.12
CA THR A 40 10.58 10.16 7.88
C THR A 40 9.56 9.45 7.01
N VAL A 41 9.70 9.54 5.68
CA VAL A 41 8.66 9.18 4.70
C VAL A 41 9.05 8.06 3.75
N LEU A 42 10.16 7.39 4.02
CA LEU A 42 10.60 6.26 3.21
C LEU A 42 9.59 5.10 3.30
N ASN A 43 9.18 4.58 2.14
CA ASN A 43 8.32 3.40 2.07
C ASN A 43 8.94 2.21 2.84
N SER A 44 8.13 1.43 3.51
CA SER A 44 8.57 0.34 4.39
C SER A 44 9.38 -0.74 3.67
N VAL A 45 9.04 -1.06 2.40
CA VAL A 45 9.77 -2.04 1.58
C VAL A 45 11.19 -1.54 1.28
N PHE A 46 11.33 -0.26 0.90
CA PHE A 46 12.65 0.35 0.65
C PHE A 46 13.46 0.46 1.94
N ARG A 47 12.82 0.88 3.03
CA ARG A 47 13.47 0.97 4.34
C ARG A 47 14.00 -0.38 4.78
N SER A 48 13.20 -1.43 4.73
CA SER A 48 13.59 -2.81 5.08
C SER A 48 14.80 -3.28 4.28
N THR A 49 14.82 -3.01 2.98
CA THR A 49 15.95 -3.34 2.10
C THR A 49 17.21 -2.55 2.48
N PHE A 50 17.09 -1.24 2.70
CA PHE A 50 18.27 -0.40 2.98
C PHE A 50 18.83 -0.65 4.38
N GLU A 51 17.99 -0.90 5.36
CA GLU A 51 18.40 -1.29 6.72
C GLU A 51 19.05 -2.68 6.78
N ALA A 52 18.82 -3.53 5.78
CA ALA A 52 19.49 -4.81 5.66
C ALA A 52 20.93 -4.72 5.13
N ILE A 53 21.35 -3.58 4.55
CA ILE A 53 22.70 -3.39 4.05
C ILE A 53 23.68 -3.35 5.23
N GLU A 54 24.82 -4.03 5.11
CA GLU A 54 25.86 -4.09 6.15
C GLU A 54 26.32 -2.68 6.55
N GLY A 55 26.25 -2.38 7.85
CA GLY A 55 26.66 -1.06 8.39
C GLY A 55 25.61 0.04 8.29
N ALA A 56 24.41 -0.25 7.81
CA ALA A 56 23.29 0.71 7.77
C ALA A 56 22.88 1.15 9.18
N ASP A 57 22.94 0.25 10.16
CA ASP A 57 22.69 0.52 11.59
C ASP A 57 23.65 1.57 12.15
N LYS A 58 24.95 1.43 11.89
CA LYS A 58 25.98 2.37 12.34
C LYS A 58 25.83 3.74 11.67
N TYR A 59 25.50 3.72 10.37
CA TYR A 59 25.23 4.96 9.64
C TYR A 59 23.99 5.68 10.21
N ALA A 60 22.91 4.97 10.48
CA ALA A 60 21.71 5.53 11.09
C ALA A 60 21.94 6.08 12.50
N ALA A 61 22.82 5.44 13.28
CA ALA A 61 23.24 5.90 14.60
C ALA A 61 24.20 7.11 14.56
N GLY A 62 24.69 7.51 13.38
CA GLY A 62 25.71 8.56 13.23
C GLY A 62 27.13 8.14 13.60
N GLU A 63 27.38 6.82 13.72
CA GLU A 63 28.68 6.25 14.05
C GLU A 63 29.58 6.02 12.82
N ALA A 64 29.02 6.14 11.62
CA ALA A 64 29.71 6.02 10.34
C ALA A 64 29.27 7.14 9.40
N GLU A 65 30.20 7.60 8.55
CA GLU A 65 29.96 8.62 7.51
C GLU A 65 29.19 8.04 6.32
N HIS A 66 29.44 6.76 6.02
CA HIS A 66 28.83 6.02 4.91
C HIS A 66 28.43 4.59 5.36
N ILE A 67 27.52 3.98 4.60
CA ILE A 67 27.11 2.59 4.77
C ILE A 67 28.21 1.67 4.23
N SER A 68 28.87 0.90 5.08
CA SER A 68 30.03 0.08 4.72
C SER A 68 29.75 -1.03 3.69
N GLY A 69 28.50 -1.50 3.64
CA GLY A 69 28.05 -2.53 2.68
C GLY A 69 27.77 -2.01 1.27
N ILE A 70 27.97 -0.72 1.00
CA ILE A 70 27.83 -0.15 -0.35
C ILE A 70 29.21 0.06 -0.96
N ALA A 71 29.50 -0.63 -2.05
CA ALA A 71 30.73 -0.45 -2.81
C ALA A 71 30.41 0.09 -4.21
N VAL A 72 31.08 1.18 -4.58
CA VAL A 72 30.99 1.82 -5.90
C VAL A 72 32.31 1.64 -6.65
N ASP A 73 32.22 1.16 -7.89
CA ASP A 73 33.36 1.01 -8.82
C ASP A 73 32.92 1.46 -10.22
N GLY A 74 33.28 2.69 -10.58
CA GLY A 74 32.82 3.35 -11.80
C GLY A 74 31.30 3.48 -11.82
N ASN A 75 30.62 2.86 -12.79
CA ASN A 75 29.16 2.86 -12.89
C ASN A 75 28.50 1.64 -12.20
N LYS A 76 29.27 0.82 -11.48
CA LYS A 76 28.81 -0.40 -10.83
C LYS A 76 28.62 -0.17 -9.34
N ILE A 77 27.48 -0.65 -8.81
CA ILE A 77 27.15 -0.60 -7.40
C ILE A 77 26.95 -2.03 -6.90
N THR A 78 27.60 -2.36 -5.79
CA THR A 78 27.41 -3.63 -5.09
C THR A 78 26.95 -3.35 -3.68
N LEU A 79 25.83 -3.97 -3.30
CA LEU A 79 25.27 -3.94 -1.98
C LEU A 79 25.56 -5.29 -1.31
N THR A 80 26.16 -5.25 -0.12
CA THR A 80 26.34 -6.43 0.75
C THR A 80 25.34 -6.35 1.89
N PHE A 81 24.59 -7.41 2.11
CA PHE A 81 23.55 -7.46 3.13
C PHE A 81 24.03 -8.19 4.38
N SER A 82 23.69 -7.66 5.56
CA SER A 82 23.93 -8.30 6.86
C SER A 82 22.90 -9.36 7.23
N LYS A 83 21.76 -9.33 6.56
CA LYS A 83 20.64 -10.29 6.63
C LYS A 83 19.98 -10.40 5.27
N VAL A 84 19.21 -11.46 5.05
CA VAL A 84 18.42 -11.60 3.82
C VAL A 84 17.52 -10.38 3.60
N ALA A 85 17.55 -9.83 2.39
CA ALA A 85 16.68 -8.73 1.95
C ALA A 85 15.79 -9.23 0.81
N PRO A 86 14.65 -9.88 1.14
CA PRO A 86 13.83 -10.60 0.17
C PRO A 86 13.26 -9.68 -0.92
N ASP A 87 12.96 -8.42 -0.58
CA ASP A 87 12.42 -7.42 -1.48
C ASP A 87 13.48 -6.57 -2.20
N ALA A 88 14.77 -6.92 -2.11
CA ALA A 88 15.82 -6.07 -2.67
C ALA A 88 15.70 -5.83 -4.17
N LEU A 89 15.37 -6.86 -4.96
CA LEU A 89 15.15 -6.69 -6.40
C LEU A 89 13.93 -5.80 -6.68
N LEU A 90 12.82 -6.02 -5.98
CA LEU A 90 11.62 -5.19 -6.10
C LEU A 90 11.91 -3.73 -5.75
N THR A 91 12.64 -3.48 -4.67
CA THR A 91 13.06 -2.15 -4.23
C THR A 91 13.70 -1.38 -5.39
N PHE A 92 14.70 -1.96 -6.05
CA PHE A 92 15.42 -1.28 -7.14
C PHE A 92 14.67 -1.24 -8.49
N THR A 93 13.52 -1.90 -8.61
CA THR A 93 12.59 -1.67 -9.72
C THR A 93 11.62 -0.52 -9.48
N GLN A 94 11.44 -0.10 -8.24
CA GLN A 94 10.46 0.91 -7.83
C GLN A 94 11.10 2.18 -7.26
N PHE A 95 12.30 2.08 -6.69
CA PHE A 95 12.99 3.20 -6.08
C PHE A 95 13.46 4.19 -7.14
N ALA A 96 12.89 5.41 -7.10
CA ALA A 96 13.27 6.51 -7.97
C ALA A 96 14.28 7.41 -7.24
N PRO A 97 15.54 7.47 -7.69
CA PRO A 97 16.54 8.34 -7.09
C PRO A 97 16.21 9.81 -7.33
N LEU A 98 16.72 10.66 -6.46
CA LEU A 98 16.58 12.12 -6.49
C LEU A 98 17.93 12.77 -6.82
N PRO A 99 17.97 13.92 -7.55
CA PRO A 99 19.21 14.59 -7.91
C PRO A 99 19.85 15.24 -6.67
N LYS A 100 21.00 14.71 -6.26
CA LYS A 100 21.76 15.14 -5.08
C LYS A 100 21.99 16.65 -5.06
N LYS A 101 22.46 17.22 -6.16
CA LYS A 101 22.77 18.64 -6.34
C LYS A 101 21.65 19.59 -5.88
N HIS A 102 20.40 19.17 -5.99
CA HIS A 102 19.23 19.99 -5.65
C HIS A 102 18.71 19.76 -4.24
N LEU A 103 19.20 18.72 -3.55
CA LEU A 103 18.62 18.25 -2.28
C LEU A 103 19.64 18.03 -1.16
N GLU A 104 20.94 18.05 -1.43
CA GLU A 104 21.96 17.75 -0.42
C GLU A 104 21.99 18.73 0.75
N ASP A 105 21.57 19.97 0.53
CA ASP A 105 21.46 21.02 1.56
C ASP A 105 20.13 20.98 2.32
N ILE A 106 19.19 20.10 1.95
CA ILE A 106 17.88 19.97 2.59
C ILE A 106 17.95 18.91 3.67
N ASP A 107 17.52 19.28 4.88
CA ASP A 107 17.39 18.33 5.99
C ASP A 107 16.44 17.18 5.56
N PRO A 108 16.88 15.91 5.59
CA PRO A 108 16.06 14.75 5.20
C PRO A 108 14.69 14.68 5.90
N VAL A 109 14.62 15.13 7.16
CA VAL A 109 13.36 15.17 7.93
C VAL A 109 12.35 16.15 7.32
N SER A 110 12.84 17.21 6.66
CA SER A 110 12.05 18.25 6.02
C SER A 110 11.84 18.04 4.51
N LEU A 111 12.28 16.91 3.97
CA LEU A 111 12.26 16.65 2.52
C LEU A 111 10.89 16.90 1.87
N GLN A 112 9.80 16.47 2.53
CA GLN A 112 8.45 16.62 1.96
C GLN A 112 8.01 18.09 1.78
N GLN A 113 8.58 19.02 2.54
CA GLN A 113 8.28 20.45 2.48
C GLN A 113 9.19 21.18 1.48
N ALA A 114 10.13 20.50 0.83
CA ALA A 114 11.07 21.12 -0.10
C ALA A 114 10.34 21.70 -1.32
N SER A 115 10.67 22.95 -1.65
CA SER A 115 10.14 23.63 -2.84
C SER A 115 10.51 22.91 -4.16
N TYR A 116 11.52 22.05 -4.13
CA TYR A 116 11.90 21.17 -5.22
C TYR A 116 10.72 20.41 -5.83
N PHE A 117 9.79 19.91 -5.00
CA PHE A 117 8.63 19.14 -5.48
C PHE A 117 7.55 19.97 -6.18
N GLN A 118 7.67 21.30 -6.18
CA GLN A 118 6.79 22.16 -6.97
C GLN A 118 7.14 22.11 -8.47
N SER A 119 8.42 21.85 -8.80
CA SER A 119 8.89 21.69 -10.18
C SER A 119 10.09 20.73 -10.20
N PRO A 120 9.86 19.43 -9.97
CA PRO A 120 10.94 18.47 -9.76
C PRO A 120 11.73 18.19 -11.03
N ILE A 121 13.03 17.95 -10.84
CA ILE A 121 13.95 17.45 -11.87
C ILE A 121 14.08 15.94 -11.68
N GLY A 122 13.73 15.17 -12.69
CA GLY A 122 13.82 13.72 -12.69
C GLY A 122 14.76 13.20 -13.76
N SER A 123 14.68 11.89 -14.02
CA SER A 123 15.41 11.19 -15.07
C SER A 123 14.49 10.37 -15.99
N GLY A 124 13.19 10.53 -15.84
CA GLY A 124 12.17 9.81 -16.60
C GLY A 124 11.99 10.35 -18.03
N PRO A 125 11.09 9.74 -18.81
CA PRO A 125 10.87 10.09 -20.23
C PRO A 125 10.23 11.47 -20.45
N PHE A 126 9.69 12.07 -19.40
CA PHE A 126 9.08 13.40 -19.43
C PHE A 126 9.65 14.29 -18.35
N LYS A 127 9.81 15.56 -18.66
CA LYS A 127 10.27 16.61 -17.75
C LYS A 127 9.20 17.67 -17.55
N VAL A 128 9.20 18.30 -16.40
CA VAL A 128 8.29 19.42 -16.10
C VAL A 128 8.63 20.60 -17.00
N GLU A 129 7.64 21.09 -17.77
CA GLU A 129 7.76 22.26 -18.63
C GLU A 129 7.08 23.48 -18.00
N GLU A 130 5.90 23.28 -17.43
CA GLU A 130 5.11 24.34 -16.82
C GLU A 130 4.33 23.81 -15.61
N VAL A 131 4.24 24.61 -14.56
CA VAL A 131 3.41 24.32 -13.38
C VAL A 131 2.52 25.51 -13.08
N GLN A 132 1.20 25.29 -13.06
CA GLN A 132 0.21 26.22 -12.54
C GLN A 132 -0.40 25.60 -11.28
N MET A 133 0.15 25.97 -10.12
CA MET A 133 -0.23 25.38 -8.83
C MET A 133 -1.74 25.37 -8.63
N GLY A 134 -2.31 24.20 -8.34
CA GLY A 134 -3.74 23.99 -8.15
C GLY A 134 -4.58 23.97 -9.44
N SER A 135 -3.96 24.10 -10.62
CA SER A 135 -4.65 24.11 -11.90
C SER A 135 -4.18 23.01 -12.84
N TYR A 136 -2.89 22.97 -13.21
CA TYR A 136 -2.34 21.92 -14.09
C TYR A 136 -0.80 21.88 -14.03
N THR A 137 -0.25 20.79 -14.56
CA THR A 137 1.20 20.67 -14.87
C THR A 137 1.38 20.13 -16.28
N ILE A 138 2.23 20.76 -17.08
CA ILE A 138 2.61 20.28 -18.41
C ILE A 138 3.95 19.58 -18.32
N LEU A 139 3.99 18.34 -18.84
CA LEU A 139 5.19 17.55 -18.98
C LEU A 139 5.56 17.48 -20.46
N ALA A 140 6.78 17.87 -20.80
CA ALA A 140 7.36 17.76 -22.13
C ALA A 140 8.25 16.52 -22.26
N PRO A 141 8.38 15.93 -23.44
CA PRO A 141 9.35 14.85 -23.68
C PRO A 141 10.76 15.24 -23.26
N PHE A 142 11.46 14.29 -22.66
CA PHE A 142 12.90 14.41 -22.39
C PHE A 142 13.68 13.80 -23.55
N GLU A 143 14.35 14.63 -24.33
CA GLU A 143 15.02 14.23 -25.59
C GLU A 143 16.17 13.23 -25.38
N ASN A 144 16.83 13.31 -24.22
CA ASN A 144 17.95 12.44 -23.87
C ASN A 144 17.55 11.20 -23.07
N TYR A 145 16.25 10.88 -23.00
CA TYR A 145 15.82 9.68 -22.29
C TYR A 145 16.35 8.41 -22.99
N TYR A 146 16.98 7.53 -22.23
CA TYR A 146 17.62 6.33 -22.77
C TYR A 146 16.66 5.36 -23.47
N GLY A 147 15.36 5.38 -23.13
CA GLY A 147 14.32 4.53 -23.71
C GLY A 147 13.63 5.12 -24.94
N GLY A 148 14.14 6.22 -25.48
CA GLY A 148 13.57 6.93 -26.63
C GLY A 148 12.75 8.15 -26.24
N THR A 149 12.55 9.05 -27.22
CA THR A 149 11.85 10.33 -27.01
C THR A 149 10.38 10.19 -27.36
N ALA A 150 9.50 10.57 -26.44
CA ALA A 150 8.07 10.64 -26.71
C ALA A 150 7.73 11.69 -27.77
N SER A 151 6.66 11.46 -28.54
CA SER A 151 6.19 12.37 -29.59
C SER A 151 5.09 13.35 -29.14
N TYR A 152 4.75 13.36 -27.84
CA TYR A 152 3.62 14.11 -27.29
C TYR A 152 3.98 14.72 -25.93
N LYS A 153 3.15 15.64 -25.46
CA LYS A 153 3.19 16.20 -24.11
C LYS A 153 2.09 15.62 -23.25
N ILE A 154 2.28 15.61 -21.95
CA ILE A 154 1.28 15.22 -20.98
C ILE A 154 0.78 16.48 -20.27
N HIS A 155 -0.53 16.67 -20.24
CA HIS A 155 -1.19 17.68 -19.46
C HIS A 155 -1.82 17.02 -18.24
N LEU A 156 -1.24 17.21 -17.06
CA LEU A 156 -1.75 16.67 -15.81
C LEU A 156 -2.77 17.64 -15.22
N ASN A 157 -4.01 17.20 -15.12
CA ASN A 157 -5.06 17.94 -14.42
C ASN A 157 -5.13 17.48 -12.97
N PRO A 158 -5.32 18.36 -11.99
CA PRO A 158 -5.65 17.96 -10.64
C PRO A 158 -6.99 17.21 -10.65
N SER A 159 -7.06 16.17 -9.84
CA SER A 159 -8.28 15.38 -9.66
C SER A 159 -8.77 15.52 -8.23
N ALA A 160 -10.07 15.56 -8.04
CA ALA A 160 -10.69 15.40 -6.72
C ALA A 160 -10.71 13.92 -6.26
N GLY A 161 -9.97 13.05 -6.96
CA GLY A 161 -9.92 11.62 -6.69
C GLY A 161 -11.22 10.92 -7.06
N ASP A 162 -11.59 9.91 -6.28
CA ASP A 162 -12.79 9.09 -6.51
C ASP A 162 -14.11 9.87 -6.36
N SER A 163 -14.05 11.14 -5.95
CA SER A 163 -15.20 12.01 -5.74
C SER A 163 -15.30 13.16 -6.76
N ASP A 164 -14.56 13.10 -7.89
CA ASP A 164 -14.61 14.16 -8.88
C ASP A 164 -15.98 14.18 -9.61
N PRO A 165 -16.84 15.16 -9.33
CA PRO A 165 -18.18 15.22 -9.93
C PRO A 165 -18.14 15.50 -11.43
N ASN A 166 -17.00 15.93 -11.96
CA ASN A 166 -16.81 16.26 -13.38
C ASN A 166 -16.15 15.13 -14.17
N PHE A 167 -15.75 14.03 -13.53
CA PHE A 167 -15.00 12.95 -14.18
C PHE A 167 -15.68 12.46 -15.45
N VAL A 168 -16.93 11.99 -15.36
CA VAL A 168 -17.69 11.47 -16.50
C VAL A 168 -17.88 12.53 -17.59
N THR A 169 -18.16 13.78 -17.19
CA THR A 169 -18.35 14.89 -18.13
C THR A 169 -17.06 15.20 -18.89
N ASN A 170 -15.93 15.25 -18.19
CA ASN A 170 -14.62 15.53 -18.77
C ASN A 170 -14.15 14.41 -19.71
N VAL A 171 -14.40 13.14 -19.34
CA VAL A 171 -14.13 12.00 -20.23
C VAL A 171 -14.96 12.10 -21.49
N LYS A 172 -16.29 12.28 -21.39
CA LYS A 172 -17.19 12.39 -22.55
C LYS A 172 -16.90 13.61 -23.43
N ALA A 173 -16.40 14.68 -22.85
CA ALA A 173 -16.01 15.88 -23.58
C ALA A 173 -14.62 15.77 -24.25
N GLY A 174 -13.90 14.67 -24.05
CA GLY A 174 -12.54 14.48 -24.58
C GLY A 174 -11.49 15.38 -23.90
N GLN A 175 -11.74 15.81 -22.66
CA GLN A 175 -10.81 16.57 -21.85
C GLN A 175 -9.89 15.69 -21.03
N LEU A 176 -10.21 14.41 -20.85
CA LEU A 176 -9.39 13.40 -20.22
C LEU A 176 -9.16 12.25 -21.21
N ASP A 177 -7.91 11.99 -21.52
CA ASP A 177 -7.50 10.90 -22.40
C ASP A 177 -7.06 9.64 -21.63
N TYR A 178 -6.70 9.79 -20.34
CA TYR A 178 -6.21 8.72 -19.50
C TYR A 178 -6.46 9.08 -18.02
N ALA A 179 -7.21 8.26 -17.33
CA ALA A 179 -7.55 8.49 -15.93
C ALA A 179 -7.95 7.21 -15.21
N TYR A 180 -7.93 7.23 -13.89
CA TYR A 180 -8.40 6.13 -13.03
C TYR A 180 -9.64 6.53 -12.23
N THR A 181 -10.53 5.58 -12.01
CA THR A 181 -11.61 5.69 -11.03
C THR A 181 -11.83 4.37 -10.31
N LYS A 182 -12.38 4.44 -9.09
CA LYS A 182 -12.91 3.30 -8.33
C LYS A 182 -14.44 3.35 -8.24
N ASN A 183 -15.04 4.44 -8.75
CA ASN A 183 -16.46 4.69 -8.65
C ASN A 183 -17.22 3.93 -9.74
N ILE A 184 -18.00 2.91 -9.33
CA ILE A 184 -18.76 2.10 -10.30
C ILE A 184 -19.83 2.89 -11.04
N ALA A 185 -20.40 3.95 -10.44
CA ALA A 185 -21.37 4.79 -11.12
C ALA A 185 -20.75 5.54 -12.32
N ASP A 186 -19.47 5.95 -12.20
CA ASP A 186 -18.73 6.54 -13.31
C ASP A 186 -18.51 5.52 -14.42
N ILE A 187 -18.17 4.28 -14.07
CA ILE A 187 -17.99 3.18 -15.01
C ILE A 187 -19.26 2.90 -15.76
N GLN A 188 -20.38 2.73 -15.06
CA GLN A 188 -21.70 2.51 -15.66
C GLN A 188 -22.11 3.65 -16.60
N ALA A 189 -21.80 4.89 -16.21
CA ALA A 189 -22.09 6.07 -17.03
C ALA A 189 -21.21 6.16 -18.29
N LEU A 190 -20.06 5.49 -18.32
CA LEU A 190 -19.11 5.48 -19.42
C LEU A 190 -19.21 4.21 -20.29
N GLU A 191 -19.88 3.16 -19.83
CA GLU A 191 -20.10 1.95 -20.60
C GLU A 191 -20.76 2.23 -21.94
N GLY A 192 -20.19 1.70 -23.01
CA GLY A 192 -20.71 1.86 -24.38
C GLY A 192 -20.51 3.26 -24.97
N VAL A 193 -19.82 4.17 -24.30
CA VAL A 193 -19.46 5.48 -24.87
C VAL A 193 -18.41 5.27 -25.95
N ALA A 194 -18.73 5.73 -27.17
CA ALA A 194 -17.84 5.58 -28.33
C ALA A 194 -16.50 6.30 -28.09
N GLY A 195 -15.41 5.62 -28.43
CA GLY A 195 -14.06 6.15 -28.29
C GLY A 195 -13.47 6.08 -26.86
N ILE A 196 -14.15 5.41 -25.92
CA ILE A 196 -13.69 5.20 -24.55
C ILE A 196 -13.51 3.70 -24.30
N THR A 197 -12.39 3.34 -23.74
CA THR A 197 -12.08 1.99 -23.24
C THR A 197 -11.98 2.03 -21.71
N ILE A 198 -12.51 0.99 -21.07
CA ILE A 198 -12.48 0.81 -19.63
C ILE A 198 -11.80 -0.53 -19.35
N ASP A 199 -10.67 -0.49 -18.67
CA ASP A 199 -9.92 -1.67 -18.26
C ASP A 199 -9.98 -1.83 -16.74
N LYS A 200 -10.45 -3.00 -16.28
CA LYS A 200 -10.34 -3.37 -14.86
C LYS A 200 -8.88 -3.70 -14.55
N VAL A 201 -8.35 -3.04 -13.54
CA VAL A 201 -6.98 -3.24 -13.05
C VAL A 201 -7.04 -3.91 -11.68
N ASP A 202 -6.58 -5.15 -11.61
CA ASP A 202 -6.46 -5.85 -10.35
C ASP A 202 -5.21 -5.35 -9.61
N VAL A 203 -5.43 -4.88 -8.38
CA VAL A 203 -4.40 -4.26 -7.55
C VAL A 203 -4.36 -4.92 -6.18
N ARG A 204 -3.22 -4.84 -5.51
CA ARG A 204 -3.07 -5.25 -4.11
C ARG A 204 -3.67 -4.18 -3.20
N TYR A 205 -4.99 -4.14 -3.14
CA TYR A 205 -5.73 -3.18 -2.34
C TYR A 205 -6.92 -3.84 -1.65
N THR A 206 -6.76 -4.07 -0.35
CA THR A 206 -7.75 -4.77 0.47
C THR A 206 -8.36 -3.81 1.47
N ARG A 207 -9.67 -3.69 1.46
CA ARG A 207 -10.45 -3.00 2.49
C ARG A 207 -10.69 -3.94 3.65
N LEU A 208 -10.50 -3.46 4.86
CA LEU A 208 -10.49 -4.30 6.05
C LEU A 208 -10.87 -3.53 7.32
N LEU A 209 -11.14 -4.29 8.37
CA LEU A 209 -11.15 -3.79 9.74
C LEU A 209 -9.85 -4.21 10.41
N TYR A 210 -8.98 -3.26 10.74
CA TYR A 210 -7.93 -3.51 11.72
C TYR A 210 -8.56 -3.80 13.07
N VAL A 211 -8.01 -4.76 13.79
CA VAL A 211 -8.53 -5.25 15.05
C VAL A 211 -7.54 -4.96 16.18
N ASN A 212 -7.95 -4.19 17.17
CA ASN A 212 -7.14 -3.95 18.35
C ASN A 212 -7.29 -5.10 19.35
N LYS A 213 -6.28 -5.93 19.45
CA LYS A 213 -6.23 -7.12 20.30
C LYS A 213 -5.56 -6.88 21.66
N PHE A 214 -4.93 -5.72 21.86
CA PHE A 214 -4.41 -5.30 23.15
C PHE A 214 -5.56 -4.99 24.12
N ASN A 215 -5.34 -5.21 25.42
CA ASN A 215 -6.23 -4.66 26.43
C ASN A 215 -6.41 -3.16 26.22
N ARG A 216 -7.60 -2.65 26.48
CA ARG A 216 -7.92 -1.22 26.34
C ARG A 216 -7.02 -0.37 27.26
N ALA A 217 -6.89 0.91 26.95
CA ALA A 217 -6.07 1.85 27.71
C ALA A 217 -6.48 1.98 29.19
N ASP A 218 -7.74 1.70 29.52
CA ASP A 218 -8.28 1.64 30.90
C ASP A 218 -7.94 0.34 31.64
N GLY A 219 -7.24 -0.58 30.98
CA GLY A 219 -6.86 -1.89 31.52
C GLY A 219 -7.92 -2.97 31.37
N SER A 220 -9.10 -2.65 30.85
CA SER A 220 -10.12 -3.67 30.58
C SER A 220 -9.66 -4.61 29.46
N LYS A 221 -10.10 -5.87 29.52
CA LYS A 221 -9.74 -6.87 28.52
C LYS A 221 -10.27 -6.46 27.14
N SER A 222 -9.44 -6.63 26.09
CA SER A 222 -9.91 -6.43 24.72
C SER A 222 -11.09 -7.36 24.42
N PRO A 223 -12.21 -6.84 23.94
CA PRO A 223 -13.33 -7.68 23.52
C PRO A 223 -13.00 -8.55 22.31
N LEU A 224 -11.94 -8.19 21.57
CA LEU A 224 -11.51 -8.82 20.32
C LEU A 224 -10.23 -9.68 20.47
N ALA A 225 -9.77 -9.92 21.70
CA ALA A 225 -8.61 -10.78 21.95
C ALA A 225 -8.86 -12.25 21.56
N ASP A 226 -10.11 -12.74 21.74
CA ASP A 226 -10.49 -14.10 21.37
C ASP A 226 -10.75 -14.21 19.87
N PRO A 227 -10.05 -15.10 19.10
CA PRO A 227 -10.32 -15.30 17.69
C PRO A 227 -11.75 -15.72 17.36
N LYS A 228 -12.46 -16.41 18.27
CA LYS A 228 -13.87 -16.76 18.08
C LYS A 228 -14.78 -15.54 17.95
N VAL A 229 -14.49 -14.46 18.67
CA VAL A 229 -15.24 -13.20 18.54
C VAL A 229 -15.00 -12.58 17.19
N ARG A 230 -13.75 -12.58 16.71
CA ARG A 230 -13.40 -12.05 15.38
C ARG A 230 -14.02 -12.87 14.25
N GLN A 231 -14.00 -14.21 14.38
CA GLN A 231 -14.69 -15.12 13.46
C GLN A 231 -16.20 -14.90 13.47
N ALA A 232 -16.81 -14.68 14.65
CA ALA A 232 -18.23 -14.38 14.76
C ALA A 232 -18.60 -13.08 14.02
N ILE A 233 -17.78 -12.04 14.16
CA ILE A 233 -17.96 -10.78 13.42
C ILE A 233 -17.91 -11.05 11.91
N ALA A 234 -16.93 -11.82 11.42
CA ALA A 234 -16.82 -12.15 10.00
C ALA A 234 -18.05 -12.93 9.49
N TYR A 235 -18.53 -13.94 10.23
CA TYR A 235 -19.75 -14.69 9.85
C TYR A 235 -21.04 -13.87 9.96
N ALA A 236 -21.03 -12.80 10.75
CA ALA A 236 -22.22 -11.96 10.94
C ALA A 236 -22.47 -11.01 9.77
N ILE A 237 -21.50 -10.77 8.91
CA ILE A 237 -21.53 -9.75 7.85
C ILE A 237 -21.75 -10.41 6.49
N ASP A 238 -22.81 -10.05 5.78
CA ASP A 238 -23.03 -10.46 4.39
C ASP A 238 -22.23 -9.54 3.43
N MET A 239 -20.95 -9.88 3.27
CA MET A 239 -20.07 -9.09 2.38
C MET A 239 -20.48 -9.16 0.92
N GLN A 240 -21.09 -10.25 0.44
CA GLN A 240 -21.60 -10.32 -0.92
C GLN A 240 -22.73 -9.30 -1.13
N ALA A 241 -23.72 -9.28 -0.23
CA ALA A 241 -24.81 -8.32 -0.31
C ALA A 241 -24.32 -6.86 -0.19
N ILE A 242 -23.29 -6.60 0.62
CA ILE A 242 -22.65 -5.27 0.74
C ILE A 242 -21.95 -4.89 -0.57
N CYS A 243 -21.17 -5.81 -1.16
CA CYS A 243 -20.48 -5.54 -2.41
C CYS A 243 -21.48 -5.27 -3.55
N ASP A 244 -22.56 -6.04 -3.63
CA ASP A 244 -23.59 -5.87 -4.66
C ASP A 244 -24.42 -4.59 -4.45
N GLY A 245 -24.81 -4.28 -3.23
CA GLY A 245 -25.67 -3.16 -2.88
C GLY A 245 -24.90 -1.87 -2.58
N VAL A 246 -24.18 -1.81 -1.47
CA VAL A 246 -23.51 -0.58 -1.00
C VAL A 246 -22.39 -0.16 -1.95
N MET A 247 -21.62 -1.14 -2.45
CA MET A 247 -20.48 -0.88 -3.35
C MET A 247 -20.87 -0.96 -4.84
N ASN A 248 -22.17 -1.10 -5.16
CA ASN A 248 -22.66 -1.17 -6.53
C ASN A 248 -21.91 -2.18 -7.43
N GLY A 249 -21.49 -3.32 -6.87
CA GLY A 249 -20.73 -4.35 -7.58
C GLY A 249 -19.25 -4.05 -7.80
N SER A 250 -18.70 -2.99 -7.23
CA SER A 250 -17.27 -2.64 -7.40
C SER A 250 -16.33 -3.44 -6.51
N GLY A 251 -16.82 -4.07 -5.46
CA GLY A 251 -16.03 -4.88 -4.53
C GLY A 251 -16.15 -6.37 -4.81
N VAL A 252 -15.14 -7.13 -4.38
CA VAL A 252 -15.15 -8.60 -4.34
C VAL A 252 -14.94 -8.99 -2.88
N PRO A 253 -15.83 -9.81 -2.26
CA PRO A 253 -15.64 -10.23 -0.86
C PRO A 253 -14.26 -10.82 -0.62
N ALA A 254 -13.60 -10.40 0.45
CA ALA A 254 -12.25 -10.81 0.79
C ALA A 254 -12.25 -11.79 1.97
N ASN A 255 -11.35 -12.78 1.90
CA ASN A 255 -11.11 -13.75 2.97
C ASN A 255 -9.66 -13.80 3.43
N SER A 256 -8.81 -12.91 2.89
CA SER A 256 -7.40 -12.73 3.24
C SER A 256 -6.97 -11.31 2.92
N LEU A 257 -5.85 -10.85 3.50
CA LEU A 257 -5.15 -9.65 3.06
C LEU A 257 -4.69 -9.75 1.61
N THR A 258 -4.30 -10.95 1.19
CA THR A 258 -3.83 -11.23 -0.18
C THR A 258 -5.02 -11.32 -1.14
N PRO A 259 -5.11 -10.47 -2.17
CA PRO A 259 -6.11 -10.57 -3.22
C PRO A 259 -6.01 -11.85 -4.03
N ASP A 260 -7.10 -12.21 -4.71
CA ASP A 260 -7.13 -13.36 -5.61
C ASP A 260 -6.05 -13.27 -6.67
N GLY A 261 -5.38 -14.37 -6.94
CA GLY A 261 -4.27 -14.45 -7.89
C GLY A 261 -3.25 -15.51 -7.53
N ALA A 262 -2.09 -15.46 -8.18
CA ALA A 262 -1.04 -16.47 -8.04
C ALA A 262 -0.39 -16.53 -6.64
N ASP A 263 -0.50 -15.44 -5.87
CA ASP A 263 0.10 -15.31 -4.54
C ASP A 263 -0.85 -15.72 -3.41
N LYS A 264 -2.10 -16.08 -3.73
CA LYS A 264 -3.09 -16.49 -2.74
C LYS A 264 -3.18 -18.00 -2.64
N VAL A 265 -3.20 -18.52 -1.41
CA VAL A 265 -3.39 -19.96 -1.15
C VAL A 265 -4.87 -20.33 -1.35
N ASP A 266 -5.08 -21.53 -1.91
CA ASP A 266 -6.41 -22.10 -2.07
C ASP A 266 -6.98 -22.64 -0.75
N GLY A 267 -8.33 -22.71 -0.68
CA GLY A 267 -9.04 -23.44 0.37
C GLY A 267 -9.22 -22.67 1.69
N LEU A 268 -8.97 -21.36 1.69
CA LEU A 268 -9.26 -20.49 2.83
C LEU A 268 -10.78 -20.47 3.11
N ASN A 269 -11.15 -20.33 4.39
CA ASN A 269 -12.54 -20.12 4.80
C ASN A 269 -13.03 -18.75 4.29
N ASN A 270 -14.15 -18.74 3.57
CA ASN A 270 -14.73 -17.50 3.04
C ASN A 270 -15.51 -16.70 4.08
N TYR A 271 -15.80 -17.31 5.23
CA TYR A 271 -16.67 -16.68 6.24
C TYR A 271 -18.03 -16.28 5.66
N ASP A 272 -18.61 -17.16 4.83
CA ASP A 272 -19.95 -16.94 4.24
C ASP A 272 -20.96 -16.58 5.31
N TYR A 273 -21.82 -15.61 5.01
CA TYR A 273 -22.81 -15.09 5.95
C TYR A 273 -23.59 -16.18 6.67
N ASN A 274 -23.45 -16.23 7.98
CA ASN A 274 -24.08 -17.22 8.84
C ASN A 274 -24.31 -16.68 10.26
N PRO A 275 -25.39 -15.91 10.48
CA PRO A 275 -25.66 -15.28 11.77
C PRO A 275 -25.87 -16.29 12.91
N GLU A 276 -26.35 -17.50 12.63
CA GLU A 276 -26.51 -18.53 13.66
C GLU A 276 -25.15 -19.07 14.14
N LYS A 277 -24.21 -19.28 13.22
CA LYS A 277 -22.82 -19.62 13.57
C LYS A 277 -22.14 -18.51 14.34
N ALA A 278 -22.38 -17.25 13.94
CA ALA A 278 -21.86 -16.08 14.65
C ALA A 278 -22.35 -16.05 16.12
N LYS A 279 -23.65 -16.25 16.35
CA LYS A 279 -24.22 -16.32 17.70
C LYS A 279 -23.64 -17.48 18.52
N SER A 280 -23.42 -18.64 17.89
CA SER A 280 -22.81 -19.79 18.58
C SER A 280 -21.38 -19.50 19.03
N LEU A 281 -20.55 -18.91 18.15
CA LEU A 281 -19.18 -18.52 18.47
C LEU A 281 -19.11 -17.45 19.56
N LEU A 282 -20.02 -16.46 19.54
CA LEU A 282 -20.13 -15.45 20.61
C LEU A 282 -20.49 -16.09 21.96
N ALA A 283 -21.43 -17.04 21.97
CA ALA A 283 -21.80 -17.76 23.18
C ALA A 283 -20.63 -18.61 23.72
N GLU A 284 -19.88 -19.29 22.83
CA GLU A 284 -18.69 -20.06 23.21
C GLU A 284 -17.57 -19.19 23.77
N ALA A 285 -17.41 -17.97 23.24
CA ALA A 285 -16.44 -16.99 23.72
C ALA A 285 -16.87 -16.28 25.01
N GLY A 286 -18.12 -16.50 25.46
CA GLY A 286 -18.68 -15.82 26.63
C GLY A 286 -18.93 -14.32 26.39
N TRP A 287 -19.38 -13.97 25.19
CA TRP A 287 -19.62 -12.57 24.80
C TRP A 287 -20.62 -11.88 25.71
N ASP A 288 -20.24 -10.72 26.26
CA ASP A 288 -21.17 -9.86 26.99
C ASP A 288 -21.89 -8.90 26.01
N SER A 289 -23.18 -9.08 25.82
CA SER A 289 -24.02 -8.26 24.94
C SER A 289 -24.13 -6.77 25.38
N ASN A 290 -23.63 -6.42 26.56
CA ASN A 290 -23.52 -5.03 27.00
C ASN A 290 -22.26 -4.37 26.44
N THR A 291 -21.28 -5.15 25.97
CA THR A 291 -20.05 -4.62 25.35
C THR A 291 -20.41 -3.86 24.08
N GLU A 292 -19.94 -2.62 23.98
CA GLU A 292 -20.00 -1.82 22.77
C GLU A 292 -18.61 -1.75 22.13
N LEU A 293 -18.54 -2.10 20.83
CA LEU A 293 -17.31 -1.97 20.03
C LEU A 293 -17.18 -0.55 19.51
N LYS A 294 -16.06 0.08 19.81
CA LYS A 294 -15.68 1.37 19.27
C LYS A 294 -15.03 1.16 17.91
N VAL A 295 -15.69 1.58 16.83
CA VAL A 295 -15.19 1.47 15.46
C VAL A 295 -14.88 2.84 14.93
N VAL A 296 -13.67 3.04 14.42
CA VAL A 296 -13.26 4.31 13.82
C VAL A 296 -13.04 4.17 12.32
N TYR A 297 -13.26 5.25 11.58
CA TYR A 297 -12.98 5.36 10.15
C TYR A 297 -12.64 6.80 9.79
N TYR A 298 -11.96 7.02 8.66
CA TYR A 298 -11.50 8.36 8.25
C TYR A 298 -11.83 8.71 6.80
N TYR A 299 -12.52 7.84 6.08
CA TYR A 299 -13.03 8.15 4.74
C TYR A 299 -14.38 8.86 4.85
N THR A 300 -14.56 9.95 4.09
CA THR A 300 -15.75 10.82 4.19
C THR A 300 -16.78 10.59 3.10
N ASP A 301 -16.50 9.68 2.16
CA ASP A 301 -17.42 9.35 1.07
C ASP A 301 -18.69 8.66 1.56
N GLN A 302 -19.79 8.80 0.80
CA GLN A 302 -21.10 8.27 1.17
C GLN A 302 -21.09 6.73 1.28
N ALA A 303 -20.36 6.03 0.40
CA ALA A 303 -20.31 4.57 0.44
C ALA A 303 -19.68 4.05 1.73
N THR A 304 -18.66 4.75 2.26
CA THR A 304 -18.09 4.43 3.59
C THR A 304 -19.10 4.65 4.71
N GLN A 305 -19.87 5.75 4.69
CA GLN A 305 -20.87 6.01 5.71
C GLN A 305 -21.99 4.96 5.68
N ASP A 306 -22.45 4.61 4.49
CA ASP A 306 -23.46 3.56 4.29
C ASP A 306 -22.93 2.19 4.74
N LEU A 307 -21.66 1.88 4.42
CA LEU A 307 -20.99 0.66 4.91
C LEU A 307 -21.01 0.59 6.43
N MET A 308 -20.62 1.67 7.12
CA MET A 308 -20.61 1.68 8.60
C MET A 308 -22.01 1.44 9.17
N ALA A 309 -23.04 2.04 8.57
CA ALA A 309 -24.43 1.82 9.01
C ALA A 309 -24.90 0.38 8.79
N VAL A 310 -24.55 -0.23 7.68
CA VAL A 310 -24.90 -1.62 7.36
C VAL A 310 -24.12 -2.61 8.24
N LEU A 311 -22.83 -2.39 8.48
CA LEU A 311 -22.06 -3.20 9.43
C LEU A 311 -22.66 -3.16 10.84
N GLN A 312 -23.08 -1.98 11.31
CA GLN A 312 -23.74 -1.81 12.59
C GLN A 312 -25.04 -2.62 12.66
N GLN A 313 -25.83 -2.66 11.61
CA GLN A 313 -27.06 -3.42 11.53
C GLN A 313 -26.79 -4.93 11.60
N TYR A 314 -25.87 -5.46 10.77
CA TYR A 314 -25.53 -6.88 10.78
C TYR A 314 -25.00 -7.35 12.13
N LEU A 315 -24.15 -6.58 12.78
CA LEU A 315 -23.60 -6.90 14.09
C LEU A 315 -24.70 -6.86 15.18
N ALA A 316 -25.63 -5.93 15.10
CA ALA A 316 -26.76 -5.86 16.03
C ALA A 316 -27.65 -7.11 15.95
N GLU A 317 -27.86 -7.72 14.78
CA GLU A 317 -28.64 -8.94 14.60
C GLU A 317 -28.09 -10.15 15.35
N VAL A 318 -26.79 -10.16 15.62
CA VAL A 318 -26.13 -11.22 16.40
C VAL A 318 -25.80 -10.80 17.84
N GLY A 319 -26.26 -9.63 18.28
CA GLY A 319 -26.10 -9.15 19.66
C GLY A 319 -24.79 -8.47 19.94
N VAL A 320 -24.11 -7.95 18.90
CA VAL A 320 -22.89 -7.14 19.00
C VAL A 320 -23.25 -5.67 18.76
N LYS A 321 -23.01 -4.83 19.76
CA LYS A 321 -23.21 -3.39 19.64
C LYS A 321 -21.96 -2.76 19.01
N MET A 322 -22.15 -1.92 18.02
CA MET A 322 -21.10 -1.18 17.34
C MET A 322 -21.39 0.30 17.36
N ASN A 323 -20.41 1.12 17.72
CA ASN A 323 -20.44 2.57 17.59
C ASN A 323 -19.38 3.00 16.59
N ALA A 324 -19.81 3.52 15.43
CA ALA A 324 -18.92 3.98 14.37
C ALA A 324 -18.69 5.49 14.46
N THR A 325 -17.42 5.91 14.47
CA THR A 325 -17.04 7.32 14.60
C THR A 325 -16.08 7.71 13.48
N LEU A 326 -16.42 8.76 12.74
CA LEU A 326 -15.51 9.42 11.81
C LEU A 326 -14.43 10.16 12.62
N VAL A 327 -13.17 9.91 12.31
CA VAL A 327 -12.03 10.59 12.93
C VAL A 327 -11.30 11.47 11.93
N GLU A 328 -10.85 12.62 12.42
CA GLU A 328 -10.13 13.63 11.64
C GLU A 328 -8.90 14.11 12.43
N GLY A 329 -7.96 14.77 11.77
CA GLY A 329 -6.79 15.35 12.40
C GLY A 329 -5.54 14.49 12.27
N ASP A 330 -4.79 14.32 13.37
CA ASP A 330 -3.56 13.53 13.38
C ASP A 330 -3.87 12.02 13.42
N LEU A 331 -4.11 11.44 12.23
CA LEU A 331 -4.42 10.03 12.08
C LEU A 331 -3.28 9.12 12.56
N ALA A 332 -2.02 9.58 12.50
CA ALA A 332 -0.90 8.78 12.97
C ALA A 332 -1.01 8.51 14.47
N THR A 333 -1.34 9.52 15.25
CA THR A 333 -1.56 9.38 16.70
C THR A 333 -2.89 8.67 17.02
N ILE A 334 -3.97 9.00 16.31
CA ILE A 334 -5.31 8.44 16.60
C ILE A 334 -5.36 6.95 16.27
N LEU A 335 -4.76 6.52 15.16
CA LEU A 335 -4.92 5.18 14.63
C LEU A 335 -3.72 4.26 14.91
N TRP A 336 -2.50 4.80 14.86
CA TRP A 336 -1.29 3.97 14.75
C TRP A 336 -0.31 4.14 15.89
N LYS A 337 -0.67 4.86 16.94
CA LYS A 337 0.22 5.02 18.10
C LYS A 337 0.53 3.66 18.73
N ALA A 338 1.82 3.33 18.80
CA ALA A 338 2.27 2.10 19.41
C ALA A 338 2.11 2.11 20.94
N PRO A 339 1.79 0.97 21.57
CA PRO A 339 1.82 0.82 23.02
C PRO A 339 3.27 0.91 23.52
N GLU A 340 3.44 1.28 24.79
CA GLU A 340 4.78 1.29 25.43
C GLU A 340 5.37 -0.12 25.54
N ASP A 341 4.52 -1.11 25.85
CA ASP A 341 4.89 -2.52 25.82
C ASP A 341 4.26 -3.17 24.56
N PRO A 342 5.06 -3.43 23.50
CA PRO A 342 4.54 -3.99 22.24
C PRO A 342 4.12 -5.47 22.36
N VAL A 343 4.45 -6.13 23.47
CA VAL A 343 4.08 -7.54 23.70
C VAL A 343 2.78 -7.66 24.47
N ASN A 344 2.60 -6.88 25.52
CA ASN A 344 1.49 -7.04 26.46
C ASN A 344 0.50 -5.87 26.47
N GLY A 345 0.88 -4.70 25.97
CA GLY A 345 0.06 -3.50 26.03
C GLY A 345 0.11 -2.81 27.40
N PRO A 346 -0.91 -2.03 27.78
CA PRO A 346 -2.19 -1.86 27.11
C PRO A 346 -2.12 -1.03 25.82
N SER A 347 -3.21 -1.02 25.06
CA SER A 347 -3.34 -0.22 23.84
C SER A 347 -3.08 1.27 24.11
N ALA A 348 -2.40 1.94 23.17
CA ALA A 348 -2.20 3.38 23.20
C ALA A 348 -3.28 4.14 22.40
N VAL A 349 -4.25 3.44 21.82
CA VAL A 349 -5.37 4.01 21.05
C VAL A 349 -6.71 3.65 21.66
N ASP A 350 -7.73 4.50 21.45
CA ASP A 350 -9.07 4.32 22.04
C ASP A 350 -10.08 3.86 20.98
N TRP A 351 -9.83 2.70 20.37
CA TRP A 351 -10.76 2.03 19.48
C TRP A 351 -10.54 0.52 19.50
N ASP A 352 -11.57 -0.25 19.14
CA ASP A 352 -11.54 -1.71 19.05
C ASP A 352 -11.31 -2.17 17.59
N MET A 353 -11.92 -1.48 16.62
CA MET A 353 -11.70 -1.72 15.19
C MET A 353 -11.50 -0.41 14.43
N CYS A 354 -10.71 -0.47 13.35
CA CYS A 354 -10.51 0.66 12.45
C CYS A 354 -10.77 0.21 11.01
N TYR A 355 -11.75 0.83 10.35
CA TYR A 355 -11.95 0.62 8.91
C TYR A 355 -10.90 1.39 8.13
N ALA A 356 -10.13 0.66 7.35
CA ALA A 356 -9.06 1.21 6.55
C ALA A 356 -8.83 0.36 5.29
N ALA A 357 -7.75 0.67 4.58
CA ALA A 357 -7.27 -0.15 3.49
C ALA A 357 -5.81 -0.54 3.72
N ASN A 358 -5.42 -1.64 3.12
CA ASN A 358 -4.04 -2.03 2.99
C ASN A 358 -3.69 -2.17 1.51
N ALA A 359 -2.78 -1.31 1.04
CA ALA A 359 -2.12 -1.44 -0.24
C ALA A 359 -0.68 -1.89 0.00
N ALA A 360 -0.14 -2.73 -0.87
CA ALA A 360 1.20 -3.26 -0.67
C ALA A 360 1.98 -3.35 -1.98
N LEU A 361 3.27 -2.99 -1.94
CA LEU A 361 4.21 -3.24 -3.02
C LEU A 361 4.62 -4.71 -3.08
N SER A 362 4.76 -5.34 -1.91
CA SER A 362 5.18 -6.74 -1.78
C SER A 362 4.28 -7.51 -0.81
N MET A 363 4.42 -8.83 -0.81
CA MET A 363 3.74 -9.67 0.18
C MET A 363 4.26 -9.42 1.60
N HIS A 364 5.56 -9.10 1.75
CA HIS A 364 6.13 -8.72 3.04
C HIS A 364 5.45 -7.48 3.62
N GLU A 365 5.13 -6.47 2.82
CA GLU A 365 4.45 -5.27 3.28
C GLU A 365 3.03 -5.55 3.82
N TYR A 366 2.37 -6.62 3.36
CA TYR A 366 1.10 -7.05 3.96
C TYR A 366 1.29 -7.58 5.37
N TYR A 367 2.32 -8.42 5.61
CA TYR A 367 2.40 -9.29 6.77
C TYR A 367 3.43 -8.87 7.82
N ASP A 368 4.57 -8.28 7.44
CA ASP A 368 5.66 -7.92 8.37
C ASP A 368 5.21 -6.95 9.47
N ARG A 369 4.23 -6.11 9.19
CA ARG A 369 3.67 -5.17 10.18
C ARG A 369 3.02 -5.83 11.39
N TYR A 370 2.70 -7.12 11.30
CA TYR A 370 2.11 -7.89 12.39
C TYR A 370 3.15 -8.56 13.29
N GLN A 371 4.43 -8.45 12.95
CA GLN A 371 5.52 -8.90 13.81
C GLN A 371 5.51 -8.13 15.12
N THR A 372 5.77 -8.83 16.22
CA THR A 372 5.88 -8.22 17.55
C THR A 372 6.93 -7.10 17.55
N GLY A 373 6.53 -5.91 17.99
CA GLY A 373 7.41 -4.74 18.07
C GLY A 373 7.74 -4.07 16.74
N TYR A 374 7.04 -4.39 15.66
CA TYR A 374 7.22 -3.70 14.37
C TYR A 374 6.93 -2.20 14.50
N SER A 375 7.67 -1.38 13.73
CA SER A 375 7.65 0.09 13.83
C SER A 375 6.29 0.72 13.55
N ILE A 376 5.47 0.08 12.72
CA ILE A 376 4.08 0.48 12.48
C ILE A 376 3.19 -0.47 13.27
N ASN A 377 2.55 0.05 14.32
CA ASN A 377 1.72 -0.76 15.19
C ASN A 377 0.51 -1.32 14.46
N SER A 378 0.42 -2.66 14.38
CA SER A 378 -0.73 -3.40 13.83
C SER A 378 -1.79 -3.72 14.88
N HIS A 379 -1.64 -3.24 16.12
CA HIS A 379 -2.51 -3.55 17.28
C HIS A 379 -2.58 -5.05 17.61
N THR A 380 -1.49 -5.78 17.28
CA THR A 380 -1.33 -7.20 17.57
C THR A 380 -0.36 -7.37 18.74
N PRO A 381 -0.77 -7.92 19.87
CA PRO A 381 0.11 -8.32 20.98
C PRO A 381 1.12 -9.38 20.50
N GLY A 382 2.15 -9.62 21.28
CA GLY A 382 3.16 -10.64 20.97
C GLY A 382 2.53 -12.00 20.68
N ASP A 383 2.84 -12.52 19.50
CA ASP A 383 2.38 -13.81 18.98
C ASP A 383 3.56 -14.57 18.39
N ALA A 384 4.07 -15.53 19.17
CA ALA A 384 5.28 -16.26 18.81
C ALA A 384 5.13 -17.14 17.55
N GLU A 385 3.91 -17.65 17.25
CA GLU A 385 3.70 -18.43 16.04
C GLU A 385 3.64 -17.52 14.81
N LEU A 386 2.96 -16.37 14.91
CA LEU A 386 2.92 -15.38 13.85
C LEU A 386 4.32 -14.82 13.57
N ASP A 387 5.08 -14.48 14.61
CA ASP A 387 6.47 -14.02 14.48
C ASP A 387 7.37 -15.04 13.77
N LYS A 388 7.18 -16.34 14.07
CA LYS A 388 7.91 -17.42 13.41
C LYS A 388 7.54 -17.54 11.93
N LEU A 389 6.25 -17.44 11.59
CA LEU A 389 5.77 -17.45 10.20
C LEU A 389 6.32 -16.26 9.41
N ILE A 390 6.28 -15.07 9.99
CA ILE A 390 6.86 -13.86 9.36
C ILE A 390 8.38 -14.02 9.18
N ALA A 391 9.08 -14.56 10.18
CA ALA A 391 10.52 -14.81 10.04
C ALA A 391 10.84 -15.81 8.92
N ALA A 392 10.00 -16.81 8.70
CA ALA A 392 10.17 -17.77 7.62
C ALA A 392 10.04 -17.14 6.23
N THR A 393 9.06 -16.24 6.02
CA THR A 393 8.92 -15.50 4.75
C THR A 393 10.14 -14.64 4.44
N ASN A 394 10.82 -14.14 5.46
CA ASN A 394 12.00 -13.28 5.34
C ASN A 394 13.34 -14.06 5.27
N ALA A 395 13.30 -15.40 5.28
CA ALA A 395 14.52 -16.23 5.37
C ALA A 395 15.15 -16.56 4.01
N SER A 396 14.48 -16.30 2.90
CA SER A 396 14.94 -16.68 1.56
C SER A 396 14.69 -15.59 0.54
N VAL A 397 15.51 -15.54 -0.51
CA VAL A 397 15.27 -14.74 -1.73
C VAL A 397 14.68 -15.58 -2.86
N ASP A 398 14.51 -16.88 -2.68
CA ASP A 398 13.89 -17.78 -3.65
C ASP A 398 12.37 -17.53 -3.69
N PRO A 399 11.79 -17.11 -4.83
CA PRO A 399 10.37 -16.76 -4.91
C PRO A 399 9.43 -17.94 -4.62
N GLU A 400 9.83 -19.17 -4.96
CA GLU A 400 8.99 -20.35 -4.72
C GLU A 400 8.99 -20.71 -3.23
N VAL A 401 10.13 -20.60 -2.55
CA VAL A 401 10.21 -20.78 -1.10
C VAL A 401 9.39 -19.72 -0.40
N GLN A 402 9.57 -18.42 -0.73
CA GLN A 402 8.79 -17.33 -0.16
C GLN A 402 7.28 -17.56 -0.34
N LYS A 403 6.86 -17.97 -1.54
CA LYS A 403 5.45 -18.23 -1.85
C LYS A 403 4.85 -19.28 -0.93
N GLN A 404 5.56 -20.38 -0.65
CA GLN A 404 5.08 -21.42 0.25
C GLN A 404 4.95 -20.90 1.69
N GLU A 405 5.93 -20.12 2.16
CA GLU A 405 5.88 -19.52 3.50
C GLU A 405 4.74 -18.49 3.61
N PHE A 406 4.47 -17.72 2.56
CA PHE A 406 3.29 -16.84 2.52
C PHE A 406 1.96 -17.61 2.52
N PHE A 407 1.92 -18.79 1.96
CA PHE A 407 0.72 -19.65 2.05
C PHE A 407 0.43 -20.06 3.50
N GLU A 408 1.47 -20.38 4.27
CA GLU A 408 1.30 -20.73 5.69
C GLU A 408 0.82 -19.53 6.53
N ILE A 409 1.35 -18.33 6.30
CA ILE A 409 0.90 -17.14 7.01
C ILE A 409 -0.54 -16.75 6.64
N GLN A 410 -0.97 -16.94 5.39
CA GLN A 410 -2.34 -16.71 4.94
C GLN A 410 -3.34 -17.68 5.60
N LYS A 411 -2.96 -18.93 5.79
CA LYS A 411 -3.77 -19.91 6.54
C LYS A 411 -3.93 -19.48 7.99
N TYR A 412 -2.82 -19.07 8.62
CA TYR A 412 -2.83 -18.56 9.98
C TYR A 412 -3.68 -17.30 10.13
N GLU A 413 -3.55 -16.34 9.19
CA GLU A 413 -4.39 -15.16 9.11
C GLU A 413 -5.87 -15.51 9.05
N ASN A 414 -6.23 -16.38 8.11
CA ASN A 414 -7.62 -16.76 7.86
C ASN A 414 -8.24 -17.49 9.05
N GLU A 415 -7.48 -18.32 9.77
CA GLU A 415 -7.95 -19.01 10.97
C GLU A 415 -8.09 -18.05 12.16
N ASN A 416 -7.11 -17.19 12.36
CA ASN A 416 -7.02 -16.35 13.56
C ASN A 416 -7.62 -14.95 13.36
N LEU A 417 -7.86 -14.50 12.14
CA LEU A 417 -8.39 -13.19 11.79
C LEU A 417 -7.73 -12.06 12.59
N PHE A 418 -6.40 -11.95 12.52
CA PHE A 418 -5.71 -10.83 13.19
C PHE A 418 -6.05 -9.46 12.56
N VAL A 419 -6.64 -9.47 11.36
CA VAL A 419 -7.51 -8.43 10.77
C VAL A 419 -8.78 -9.11 10.26
N ILE A 420 -9.80 -8.33 9.94
CA ILE A 420 -11.01 -8.84 9.26
C ILE A 420 -11.01 -8.26 7.85
N PRO A 421 -10.59 -9.01 6.83
CA PRO A 421 -10.73 -8.60 5.44
C PRO A 421 -12.21 -8.43 5.10
N LEU A 422 -12.54 -7.36 4.37
CA LEU A 422 -13.90 -7.09 3.94
C LEU A 422 -14.06 -7.32 2.44
N TYR A 423 -13.33 -6.56 1.63
CA TYR A 423 -13.40 -6.71 0.18
C TYR A 423 -12.14 -6.23 -0.53
N TYR A 424 -11.88 -6.81 -1.69
CA TYR A 424 -10.88 -6.32 -2.63
C TYR A 424 -11.51 -5.25 -3.51
N GLN A 425 -10.82 -4.14 -3.67
CA GLN A 425 -11.32 -3.03 -4.47
C GLN A 425 -10.48 -2.87 -5.73
N PRO A 426 -10.99 -3.27 -6.91
CA PRO A 426 -10.32 -3.02 -8.18
C PRO A 426 -10.30 -1.53 -8.50
N ILE A 427 -9.40 -1.15 -9.38
CA ILE A 427 -9.34 0.18 -9.99
C ILE A 427 -9.68 0.01 -11.47
N TYR A 428 -10.28 1.01 -12.07
CA TYR A 428 -10.61 1.02 -13.49
C TYR A 428 -9.81 2.10 -14.19
N LEU A 429 -9.03 1.71 -15.20
CA LEU A 429 -8.41 2.62 -16.14
C LEU A 429 -9.43 2.99 -17.21
N VAL A 430 -9.67 4.28 -17.36
CA VAL A 430 -10.51 4.85 -18.42
C VAL A 430 -9.58 5.60 -19.38
N HIS A 431 -9.59 5.21 -20.64
CA HIS A 431 -8.77 5.91 -21.64
C HIS A 431 -9.51 6.10 -22.97
N SER A 432 -9.16 7.17 -23.67
CA SER A 432 -9.71 7.47 -24.98
C SER A 432 -8.99 6.68 -26.10
N ASP A 433 -9.66 6.49 -27.25
CA ASP A 433 -9.07 5.88 -28.45
C ASP A 433 -8.03 6.78 -29.15
N ARG A 434 -7.83 8.00 -28.66
CA ARG A 434 -6.72 8.89 -29.04
C ARG A 434 -5.38 8.36 -28.55
N VAL A 435 -5.38 7.63 -27.41
CA VAL A 435 -4.18 7.04 -26.83
C VAL A 435 -4.09 5.57 -27.21
N SER A 436 -2.94 5.14 -27.73
CA SER A 436 -2.67 3.75 -28.06
C SER A 436 -1.24 3.35 -27.70
N GLY A 437 -1.00 2.04 -27.62
CA GLY A 437 0.28 1.49 -27.14
C GLY A 437 0.35 1.32 -25.63
N ILE A 438 -0.77 1.41 -24.91
CA ILE A 438 -0.86 1.14 -23.47
C ILE A 438 -0.62 -0.36 -23.27
N GLU A 439 0.50 -0.70 -22.61
CA GLU A 439 0.78 -2.07 -22.20
C GLU A 439 0.07 -2.36 -20.88
N LYS A 440 -0.70 -3.45 -20.84
CA LYS A 440 -1.43 -3.87 -19.64
C LYS A 440 -0.51 -4.58 -18.64
N VAL A 441 0.59 -3.95 -18.30
CA VAL A 441 1.53 -4.40 -17.29
C VAL A 441 1.25 -3.61 -16.02
N GLY A 442 0.30 -4.11 -15.23
CA GLY A 442 -0.03 -3.55 -13.93
C GLY A 442 1.11 -3.76 -12.94
N ASN A 443 1.35 -2.81 -12.06
CA ASN A 443 2.12 -3.03 -10.85
C ASN A 443 1.19 -3.34 -9.66
N PRO A 444 1.71 -3.77 -8.52
CA PRO A 444 0.89 -4.08 -7.34
C PRO A 444 0.05 -2.90 -6.84
N GLN A 445 0.40 -1.69 -7.23
CA GLN A 445 -0.30 -0.49 -6.76
C GLN A 445 -1.35 0.03 -7.71
N PHE A 446 -1.17 0.15 -9.00
CA PHE A 446 -2.30 0.54 -9.87
C PHE A 446 -2.00 1.36 -11.13
N ASN A 447 -0.97 1.15 -11.86
CA ASN A 447 -0.87 1.90 -13.11
C ASN A 447 -0.49 1.04 -14.31
N TYR A 448 -0.93 1.45 -15.50
CA TYR A 448 -0.57 0.89 -16.78
C TYR A 448 0.18 1.93 -17.62
N ASN A 449 1.10 2.67 -17.00
CA ASN A 449 1.91 3.66 -17.70
C ASN A 449 3.32 3.14 -18.07
N TRP A 450 3.45 1.83 -18.18
CA TRP A 450 4.71 1.22 -18.61
C TRP A 450 5.08 1.66 -20.03
N ASN A 451 6.35 1.94 -20.26
CA ASN A 451 6.86 2.43 -21.55
C ASN A 451 6.06 3.61 -22.13
N ILE A 452 5.62 4.51 -21.28
CA ILE A 452 4.75 5.65 -21.63
C ILE A 452 5.32 6.50 -22.77
N GLN A 453 6.66 6.58 -22.94
CA GLN A 453 7.30 7.30 -24.05
C GLN A 453 7.00 6.67 -25.42
N ASN A 454 6.58 5.41 -25.47
CA ASN A 454 6.27 4.69 -26.70
C ASN A 454 4.79 4.80 -27.09
N TRP A 455 3.94 5.40 -26.26
CA TRP A 455 2.55 5.60 -26.60
C TRP A 455 2.41 6.55 -27.78
N THR A 456 1.31 6.40 -28.51
CA THR A 456 0.97 7.30 -29.60
C THR A 456 -0.34 8.00 -29.28
N VAL A 457 -0.40 9.30 -29.61
CA VAL A 457 -1.56 10.15 -29.41
C VAL A 457 -1.98 10.69 -30.78
N LYS A 458 -3.28 10.52 -31.12
CA LYS A 458 -3.88 11.01 -32.37
C LYS A 458 -4.32 12.47 -32.26
#